data_8c70621d5478435fd74845efaf7bf92d
#
_entry.id   8c70621d5478435fd74845efaf7bf92d
#
_cell.length_a   1.000
_cell.length_b   1.000
_cell.length_c   1.000
_cell.angle_alpha   90.00
_cell.angle_beta   90.00
_cell.angle_gamma   90.00
#
_symmetry.space_group_name_H-M   'P 1'
#
loop_
_entity.id
_entity.type
_entity.pdbx_description
1 polymer ?
#
loop_
_entity_poly.entity_id
_entity_poly.type
_entity_poly.pdbx_seq_one_letter_code
_entity_poly.pdbx_strand_id
1 'polypeptide(L)'
;MTLGDEPPATSGEEPAKKPGPRRRTMFVAVLAAVAAVAAFVVALQLAPGDDKVGAAAMTDKPATPPPATAPPSSSEQTRVPEETGPRFEAWVDDVAGWLDIPQRAMHAYAAATVELSERRPDCNLSWVTLAGIGKTASDHGRENGGKIGEDGKAVPAIGTIELRDFGGNVISIDGAAGPMQLSPALWDKWGPAADAKPDVQNLDDAALATGEALCADGRDLADGEQWLAAVSAVHDAPLFLHRVLATANVYGTVGMSEQPPDKAALTAVTFAIEKIGLPYEWGGNGNEKGDIGFDCSGLTTAAYAQAGLTLQRTAHWQYTSVPLVPADEEPRLGDLIFYGDPATKIHHVGIYIGNQQMIDAPTFGQAVQVHDYRKPGDSYAGAGRPSA
;
A
#
# COMPACT_ATOMS: atom_id res chain seq x y z
N MET A 1 33.23 -30.73 -71.18
CA MET A 1 34.53 -30.43 -71.78
C MET A 1 35.29 -29.60 -70.80
N THR A 2 36.19 -30.26 -70.23
CA THR A 2 37.64 -30.09 -69.97
C THR A 2 37.90 -29.12 -68.84
N LEU A 3 38.31 -29.61 -67.69
CA LEU A 3 39.59 -30.15 -67.21
C LEU A 3 40.69 -29.10 -67.11
N GLY A 4 41.31 -29.06 -66.00
CA GLY A 4 42.71 -28.86 -65.70
C GLY A 4 42.99 -27.59 -64.91
N ASP A 5 43.83 -27.45 -63.97
CA ASP A 5 44.85 -28.28 -63.34
C ASP A 5 45.35 -27.47 -62.11
N GLU A 6 45.58 -28.13 -61.04
CA GLU A 6 46.50 -27.66 -59.96
C GLU A 6 47.94 -27.88 -60.44
N PRO A 7 48.96 -27.12 -60.04
CA PRO A 7 49.81 -27.41 -58.90
C PRO A 7 50.58 -26.20 -58.30
N PRO A 8 51.63 -26.38 -57.48
CA PRO A 8 51.72 -26.97 -56.15
C PRO A 8 52.28 -26.00 -55.09
N ALA A 9 52.31 -26.47 -53.85
CA ALA A 9 52.83 -25.84 -52.66
C ALA A 9 54.31 -25.39 -52.73
N THR A 10 54.59 -24.21 -52.11
CA THR A 10 55.96 -23.90 -51.66
C THR A 10 55.94 -23.52 -50.18
N SER A 11 56.80 -24.24 -49.46
CA SER A 11 57.19 -24.06 -48.09
C SER A 11 57.74 -22.66 -47.81
N GLY A 12 57.23 -22.00 -46.71
CA GLY A 12 57.79 -20.74 -46.21
C GLY A 12 57.83 -20.76 -44.70
N GLU A 13 58.99 -20.64 -44.18
CA GLU A 13 59.38 -20.71 -42.77
C GLU A 13 58.58 -19.84 -41.81
N GLU A 14 58.28 -20.43 -40.68
CA GLU A 14 57.68 -19.80 -39.49
C GLU A 14 58.71 -18.95 -38.75
N PRO A 15 58.49 -17.65 -38.48
CA PRO A 15 59.40 -16.89 -37.64
C PRO A 15 59.14 -17.15 -36.13
N ALA A 16 60.19 -17.41 -35.41
CA ALA A 16 60.29 -17.77 -34.01
C ALA A 16 59.49 -16.80 -33.06
N LYS A 17 58.64 -17.36 -32.24
CA LYS A 17 57.93 -16.69 -31.12
C LYS A 17 58.97 -16.18 -30.08
N LYS A 18 58.95 -14.88 -29.83
CA LYS A 18 59.64 -14.28 -28.66
C LYS A 18 58.98 -14.73 -27.38
N PRO A 19 59.73 -15.04 -26.28
CA PRO A 19 59.15 -15.46 -25.01
C PRO A 19 58.42 -14.30 -24.33
N GLY A 20 57.16 -14.51 -23.93
CA GLY A 20 56.34 -13.57 -23.17
C GLY A 20 56.85 -13.36 -21.75
N PRO A 21 56.47 -12.27 -21.08
CA PRO A 21 56.99 -11.94 -19.75
C PRO A 21 56.60 -12.98 -18.72
N ARG A 22 57.57 -13.33 -17.87
CA ARG A 22 57.48 -14.39 -16.87
C ARG A 22 56.37 -14.15 -15.88
N ARG A 23 55.55 -15.16 -15.59
CA ARG A 23 54.43 -15.26 -14.65
C ARG A 23 54.73 -14.69 -13.21
N ARG A 24 55.98 -14.42 -12.86
CA ARG A 24 56.34 -13.84 -11.56
C ARG A 24 56.00 -12.37 -11.38
N THR A 25 55.90 -11.56 -12.43
CA THR A 25 55.54 -10.13 -12.36
C THR A 25 54.05 -9.93 -12.21
N MET A 26 53.22 -10.87 -12.67
CA MET A 26 51.78 -10.79 -12.55
C MET A 26 51.28 -11.09 -11.11
N PHE A 27 52.02 -11.99 -10.40
CA PHE A 27 51.70 -12.31 -8.97
C PHE A 27 52.01 -11.15 -8.02
N VAL A 28 53.08 -10.40 -8.28
CA VAL A 28 53.40 -9.25 -7.45
C VAL A 28 52.47 -8.08 -7.63
N ALA A 29 51.97 -7.86 -8.86
CA ALA A 29 50.98 -6.82 -9.13
C ALA A 29 49.60 -7.11 -8.52
N VAL A 30 49.19 -8.39 -8.52
CA VAL A 30 47.90 -8.81 -7.91
C VAL A 30 47.97 -8.72 -6.37
N LEU A 31 49.08 -9.12 -5.78
CA LEU A 31 49.29 -9.00 -4.33
C LEU A 31 49.37 -7.53 -3.87
N ALA A 32 49.97 -6.63 -4.65
CA ALA A 32 49.99 -5.21 -4.34
C ALA A 32 48.60 -4.56 -4.46
N ALA A 33 47.76 -4.96 -5.44
CA ALA A 33 46.40 -4.48 -5.58
C ALA A 33 45.50 -4.97 -4.44
N VAL A 34 45.62 -6.22 -4.02
CA VAL A 34 44.87 -6.77 -2.88
C VAL A 34 45.28 -6.12 -1.57
N ALA A 35 46.57 -5.84 -1.38
CA ALA A 35 47.06 -5.12 -0.17
C ALA A 35 46.59 -3.65 -0.15
N ALA A 36 46.51 -2.98 -1.30
CA ALA A 36 45.99 -1.62 -1.41
C ALA A 36 44.48 -1.53 -1.12
N VAL A 37 43.70 -2.51 -1.60
CA VAL A 37 42.27 -2.59 -1.29
C VAL A 37 42.03 -2.91 0.18
N ALA A 38 42.82 -3.82 0.78
CA ALA A 38 42.71 -4.12 2.19
C ALA A 38 43.11 -2.93 3.07
N ALA A 39 44.17 -2.15 2.69
CA ALA A 39 44.55 -0.95 3.40
C ALA A 39 43.49 0.18 3.26
N PHE A 40 42.82 0.29 2.11
CA PHE A 40 41.75 1.26 1.90
C PHE A 40 40.50 0.91 2.72
N VAL A 41 40.16 -0.36 2.84
CA VAL A 41 39.02 -0.83 3.67
C VAL A 41 39.34 -0.62 5.16
N VAL A 42 40.57 -0.84 5.61
CA VAL A 42 40.99 -0.59 7.00
C VAL A 42 41.08 0.91 7.29
N ALA A 43 41.49 1.74 6.33
CA ALA A 43 41.53 3.19 6.50
C ALA A 43 40.09 3.82 6.57
N LEU A 44 39.11 3.25 5.89
CA LEU A 44 37.70 3.65 6.03
C LEU A 44 37.10 3.27 7.40
N GLN A 45 37.70 2.27 8.09
CA GLN A 45 37.22 1.85 9.41
C GLN A 45 37.90 2.66 10.57
N LEU A 46 38.93 3.44 10.28
CA LEU A 46 39.71 4.17 11.29
C LEU A 46 39.59 5.70 11.20
N ALA A 47 38.77 6.24 10.29
CA ALA A 47 38.48 7.66 10.27
C ALA A 47 37.50 7.99 11.41
N PRO A 48 37.82 8.91 12.34
CA PRO A 48 36.86 9.39 13.30
C PRO A 48 35.89 10.33 12.54
N GLY A 49 34.78 9.79 12.07
CA GLY A 49 33.65 10.52 11.50
C GLY A 49 32.51 10.42 12.47
N ASP A 50 32.21 11.52 13.13
CA ASP A 50 30.91 11.71 13.76
C ASP A 50 29.82 11.53 12.70
N ASP A 51 29.05 10.49 12.90
CA ASP A 51 27.64 10.31 12.57
C ASP A 51 27.38 8.79 12.56
N LYS A 52 27.31 8.22 13.76
CA LYS A 52 26.69 6.91 13.94
C LYS A 52 25.17 7.07 13.80
N VAL A 53 24.71 7.23 12.58
CA VAL A 53 23.39 6.74 12.24
C VAL A 53 23.52 5.21 12.23
N GLY A 54 23.00 4.57 13.26
CA GLY A 54 23.09 3.12 13.43
C GLY A 54 22.53 2.43 12.18
N ALA A 55 23.42 1.71 11.49
CA ALA A 55 23.00 0.67 10.59
C ALA A 55 22.30 -0.40 11.45
N ALA A 56 21.00 -0.29 11.61
CA ALA A 56 20.19 -1.38 12.10
C ALA A 56 20.38 -2.53 11.11
N ALA A 57 20.83 -3.67 11.63
CA ALA A 57 20.99 -4.87 10.85
C ALA A 57 19.73 -5.11 10.05
N MET A 58 19.88 -5.28 8.72
CA MET A 58 18.82 -5.76 7.85
C MET A 58 18.38 -7.11 8.40
N THR A 59 17.28 -7.15 9.11
CA THR A 59 16.56 -8.38 9.37
C THR A 59 15.57 -8.52 8.21
N ASP A 60 15.76 -9.57 7.42
CA ASP A 60 14.87 -9.99 6.32
C ASP A 60 13.44 -10.34 6.78
N LYS A 61 13.01 -9.82 7.91
CA LYS A 61 11.65 -10.02 8.39
C LYS A 61 10.83 -8.79 7.97
N PRO A 62 9.76 -8.97 7.19
CA PRO A 62 8.80 -7.90 6.92
C PRO A 62 8.43 -7.23 8.23
N ALA A 63 8.46 -5.91 8.26
CA ALA A 63 8.05 -5.18 9.44
C ALA A 63 6.68 -5.69 9.88
N THR A 64 6.57 -6.14 11.13
CA THR A 64 5.27 -6.44 11.73
C THR A 64 4.48 -5.14 11.64
N PRO A 65 3.26 -5.14 11.07
CA PRO A 65 2.44 -3.94 11.06
C PRO A 65 2.34 -3.41 12.50
N PRO A 66 2.39 -2.10 12.70
CA PRO A 66 2.09 -1.52 14.01
C PRO A 66 0.70 -2.00 14.43
N PRO A 67 0.41 -2.08 15.75
CA PRO A 67 -0.95 -2.32 16.22
C PRO A 67 -1.84 -1.26 15.56
N ALA A 68 -2.75 -1.71 14.70
CA ALA A 68 -3.64 -0.80 14.01
C ALA A 68 -4.70 -0.33 15.00
N THR A 69 -4.89 0.98 15.02
CA THR A 69 -6.14 1.51 15.55
C THR A 69 -7.24 1.10 14.57
N ALA A 70 -8.34 0.51 15.04
CA ALA A 70 -9.44 0.11 14.18
C ALA A 70 -9.86 1.27 13.28
N PRO A 71 -10.21 1.01 12.01
CA PRO A 71 -10.87 2.03 11.21
C PRO A 71 -12.13 2.49 11.95
N PRO A 72 -12.67 3.69 11.62
CA PRO A 72 -13.91 4.16 12.23
C PRO A 72 -14.96 3.05 12.15
N SER A 73 -15.25 2.47 13.29
CA SER A 73 -16.25 1.41 13.41
C SER A 73 -17.66 1.99 13.40
N SER A 74 -18.67 1.15 13.49
CA SER A 74 -20.09 1.49 13.54
C SER A 74 -20.54 2.34 14.75
N SER A 75 -19.64 3.16 15.34
CA SER A 75 -20.08 4.29 16.15
C SER A 75 -21.07 5.15 15.35
N GLU A 76 -21.85 5.98 15.98
CA GLU A 76 -22.86 6.82 15.31
C GLU A 76 -22.37 7.53 14.04
N GLN A 77 -21.07 7.68 13.90
CA GLN A 77 -20.40 8.43 12.84
C GLN A 77 -20.13 7.62 11.56
N THR A 78 -20.20 6.29 11.59
CA THR A 78 -20.00 5.43 10.40
C THR A 78 -21.21 4.58 10.05
N ARG A 79 -22.33 4.81 10.74
CA ARG A 79 -23.57 4.11 10.45
C ARG A 79 -24.08 4.45 9.06
N VAL A 80 -24.39 3.40 8.32
CA VAL A 80 -25.38 3.50 7.24
C VAL A 80 -26.65 4.07 7.84
N PRO A 81 -27.33 5.06 7.22
CA PRO A 81 -28.61 5.52 7.69
C PRO A 81 -29.55 4.34 7.93
N GLU A 82 -30.19 4.26 9.10
CA GLU A 82 -31.01 3.12 9.54
C GLU A 82 -32.27 2.90 8.67
N GLU A 83 -32.58 3.82 7.78
CA GLU A 83 -33.80 3.76 6.96
C GLU A 83 -33.46 3.41 5.51
N THR A 84 -34.01 2.27 5.03
CA THR A 84 -34.21 2.06 3.61
C THR A 84 -35.18 3.12 3.10
N GLY A 85 -34.74 4.00 2.20
CA GLY A 85 -35.58 5.08 1.70
C GLY A 85 -34.78 6.23 1.09
N PRO A 86 -35.41 7.36 0.77
CA PRO A 86 -34.74 8.45 0.04
C PRO A 86 -33.47 9.01 0.70
N ARG A 87 -33.35 8.92 2.02
CA ARG A 87 -32.14 9.36 2.75
C ARG A 87 -30.99 8.38 2.57
N PHE A 88 -31.30 7.09 2.60
CA PHE A 88 -30.30 6.04 2.35
C PHE A 88 -29.76 6.14 0.92
N GLU A 89 -30.67 6.26 -0.06
CA GLU A 89 -30.28 6.38 -1.47
C GLU A 89 -29.43 7.63 -1.70
N ALA A 90 -29.82 8.78 -1.16
CA ALA A 90 -29.05 10.02 -1.28
C ALA A 90 -27.65 9.89 -0.65
N TRP A 91 -27.55 9.25 0.51
CA TRP A 91 -26.26 9.00 1.15
C TRP A 91 -25.37 8.06 0.33
N VAL A 92 -25.96 6.99 -0.23
CA VAL A 92 -25.23 6.08 -1.12
C VAL A 92 -24.70 6.84 -2.34
N ASP A 93 -25.54 7.66 -2.96
CA ASP A 93 -25.19 8.43 -4.15
C ASP A 93 -24.04 9.40 -3.87
N ASP A 94 -24.12 10.15 -2.78
CA ASP A 94 -23.11 11.12 -2.38
C ASP A 94 -21.77 10.45 -2.07
N VAL A 95 -21.77 9.45 -1.17
CA VAL A 95 -20.54 8.76 -0.75
C VAL A 95 -19.92 7.97 -1.90
N ALA A 96 -20.73 7.28 -2.69
CA ALA A 96 -20.23 6.55 -3.86
C ALA A 96 -19.59 7.51 -4.87
N GLY A 97 -20.23 8.66 -5.12
CA GLY A 97 -19.71 9.69 -6.03
C GLY A 97 -18.41 10.33 -5.51
N TRP A 98 -18.31 10.61 -4.23
CA TRP A 98 -17.11 11.22 -3.62
C TRP A 98 -15.91 10.29 -3.62
N LEU A 99 -16.14 8.99 -3.40
CA LEU A 99 -15.10 7.97 -3.24
C LEU A 99 -14.80 7.16 -4.51
N ASP A 100 -15.46 7.47 -5.62
CA ASP A 100 -15.38 6.68 -6.86
C ASP A 100 -15.70 5.20 -6.64
N ILE A 101 -16.69 4.90 -5.80
CA ILE A 101 -17.22 3.56 -5.61
C ILE A 101 -18.39 3.38 -6.59
N PRO A 102 -18.45 2.31 -7.40
CA PRO A 102 -19.65 2.05 -8.21
C PRO A 102 -20.89 1.97 -7.32
N GLN A 103 -21.94 2.72 -7.64
CA GLN A 103 -23.19 2.77 -6.87
C GLN A 103 -23.69 1.38 -6.48
N ARG A 104 -23.72 0.46 -7.47
CA ARG A 104 -24.16 -0.92 -7.24
C ARG A 104 -23.32 -1.65 -6.19
N ALA A 105 -22.00 -1.38 -6.14
CA ALA A 105 -21.11 -1.94 -5.13
C ALA A 105 -21.37 -1.30 -3.75
N MET A 106 -21.56 0.01 -3.70
CA MET A 106 -21.88 0.71 -2.46
C MET A 106 -23.19 0.19 -1.83
N HIS A 107 -24.22 -0.04 -2.64
CA HIS A 107 -25.45 -0.66 -2.19
C HIS A 107 -25.22 -2.03 -1.56
N ALA A 108 -24.40 -2.90 -2.17
CA ALA A 108 -24.12 -4.23 -1.66
C ALA A 108 -23.44 -4.17 -0.29
N TYR A 109 -22.43 -3.29 -0.12
CA TYR A 109 -21.73 -3.14 1.16
C TYR A 109 -22.66 -2.58 2.24
N ALA A 110 -23.44 -1.57 1.92
CA ALA A 110 -24.38 -0.96 2.85
C ALA A 110 -25.47 -1.96 3.27
N ALA A 111 -26.08 -2.67 2.33
CA ALA A 111 -27.11 -3.68 2.61
C ALA A 111 -26.57 -4.82 3.49
N ALA A 112 -25.38 -5.35 3.18
CA ALA A 112 -24.75 -6.39 4.01
C ALA A 112 -24.45 -5.88 5.43
N THR A 113 -24.02 -4.62 5.57
CA THR A 113 -23.81 -4.00 6.89
C THR A 113 -25.09 -3.89 7.70
N VAL A 114 -26.17 -3.41 7.09
CA VAL A 114 -27.49 -3.29 7.75
C VAL A 114 -27.97 -4.67 8.20
N GLU A 115 -28.00 -5.65 7.30
CA GLU A 115 -28.45 -7.02 7.61
C GLU A 115 -27.64 -7.63 8.76
N LEU A 116 -26.32 -7.47 8.76
CA LEU A 116 -25.46 -8.03 9.79
C LEU A 116 -25.54 -7.25 11.11
N SER A 117 -25.86 -5.97 11.08
CA SER A 117 -26.11 -5.21 12.31
C SER A 117 -27.32 -5.72 13.09
N GLU A 118 -28.33 -6.24 12.39
CA GLU A 118 -29.52 -6.87 13.00
C GLU A 118 -29.22 -8.28 13.51
N ARG A 119 -28.43 -9.06 12.74
CA ARG A 119 -28.14 -10.48 13.05
C ARG A 119 -26.97 -10.66 14.02
N ARG A 120 -26.04 -9.72 14.05
CA ARG A 120 -24.78 -9.72 14.80
C ARG A 120 -24.49 -8.36 15.42
N PRO A 121 -25.36 -7.80 16.26
CA PRO A 121 -25.24 -6.43 16.76
C PRO A 121 -23.91 -6.16 17.50
N ASP A 122 -23.37 -7.16 18.19
CA ASP A 122 -22.11 -7.04 18.94
C ASP A 122 -20.86 -7.04 18.05
N CYS A 123 -20.99 -7.35 16.75
CA CYS A 123 -19.86 -7.39 15.82
C CYS A 123 -19.34 -6.00 15.45
N ASN A 124 -20.20 -4.98 15.49
CA ASN A 124 -19.84 -3.63 15.08
C ASN A 124 -19.23 -3.55 13.67
N LEU A 125 -19.72 -4.37 12.72
CA LEU A 125 -19.28 -4.33 11.34
C LEU A 125 -19.64 -2.98 10.70
N SER A 126 -18.66 -2.34 10.08
CA SER A 126 -18.86 -1.12 9.30
C SER A 126 -18.76 -1.39 7.80
N TRP A 127 -19.58 -0.66 7.01
CA TRP A 127 -19.53 -0.70 5.55
C TRP A 127 -18.14 -0.39 4.98
N VAL A 128 -17.34 0.45 5.68
CA VAL A 128 -15.99 0.82 5.25
C VAL A 128 -15.03 -0.36 5.21
N THR A 129 -15.23 -1.34 6.10
CA THR A 129 -14.45 -2.58 6.11
C THR A 129 -14.75 -3.43 4.88
N LEU A 130 -16.04 -3.63 4.56
CA LEU A 130 -16.45 -4.36 3.36
C LEU A 130 -16.00 -3.65 2.08
N ALA A 131 -16.21 -2.34 2.00
CA ALA A 131 -15.78 -1.54 0.85
C ALA A 131 -14.25 -1.51 0.71
N GLY A 132 -13.50 -1.43 1.82
CA GLY A 132 -12.04 -1.52 1.83
C GLY A 132 -11.51 -2.85 1.30
N ILE A 133 -12.15 -3.95 1.71
CA ILE A 133 -11.87 -5.29 1.17
C ILE A 133 -12.20 -5.34 -0.31
N GLY A 134 -13.39 -4.91 -0.73
CA GLY A 134 -13.81 -4.90 -2.13
C GLY A 134 -12.92 -4.04 -3.03
N LYS A 135 -12.45 -2.88 -2.55
CA LYS A 135 -11.45 -2.05 -3.24
C LYS A 135 -10.14 -2.79 -3.44
N THR A 136 -9.61 -3.36 -2.37
CA THR A 136 -8.31 -4.04 -2.40
C THR A 136 -8.36 -5.35 -3.18
N ALA A 137 -9.48 -6.07 -3.09
CA ALA A 137 -9.65 -7.37 -3.71
C ALA A 137 -9.87 -7.30 -5.23
N SER A 138 -10.63 -6.32 -5.73
CA SER A 138 -11.03 -6.29 -7.15
C SER A 138 -11.36 -4.91 -7.70
N ASP A 139 -10.95 -3.85 -7.02
CA ASP A 139 -11.38 -2.49 -7.34
C ASP A 139 -12.92 -2.39 -7.47
N HIS A 140 -13.63 -2.91 -6.46
CA HIS A 140 -15.09 -3.00 -6.45
C HIS A 140 -15.70 -3.74 -7.65
N GLY A 141 -15.02 -4.77 -8.15
CA GLY A 141 -15.44 -5.53 -9.33
C GLY A 141 -15.05 -4.90 -10.66
N ARG A 142 -14.24 -3.83 -10.66
CA ARG A 142 -13.77 -3.16 -11.89
C ARG A 142 -12.46 -3.74 -12.42
N GLU A 143 -11.85 -4.69 -11.74
CA GLU A 143 -10.58 -5.31 -12.15
C GLU A 143 -10.64 -5.75 -13.63
N ASN A 144 -9.56 -5.49 -14.37
CA ASN A 144 -9.44 -5.78 -15.80
C ASN A 144 -10.57 -5.16 -16.67
N GLY A 145 -11.13 -4.01 -16.26
CA GLY A 145 -12.20 -3.32 -16.99
C GLY A 145 -13.58 -3.94 -16.80
N GLY A 146 -13.76 -4.78 -15.79
CA GLY A 146 -15.03 -5.36 -15.40
C GLY A 146 -16.00 -4.36 -14.76
N LYS A 147 -17.18 -4.85 -14.40
CA LYS A 147 -18.20 -4.11 -13.65
C LYS A 147 -19.11 -5.08 -12.88
N ILE A 148 -19.80 -4.53 -11.88
CA ILE A 148 -20.94 -5.22 -11.27
C ILE A 148 -22.20 -4.85 -12.05
N GLY A 149 -22.93 -5.87 -12.52
CA GLY A 149 -24.21 -5.70 -13.20
C GLY A 149 -25.34 -5.29 -12.23
N GLU A 150 -26.47 -4.88 -12.76
CA GLU A 150 -27.67 -4.52 -11.96
C GLU A 150 -28.14 -5.69 -11.07
N ASP A 151 -27.94 -6.93 -11.53
CA ASP A 151 -28.24 -8.16 -10.80
C ASP A 151 -27.20 -8.50 -9.71
N GLY A 152 -26.22 -7.63 -9.47
CA GLY A 152 -25.13 -7.82 -8.50
C GLY A 152 -23.96 -8.65 -8.99
N LYS A 153 -24.02 -9.22 -10.19
CA LYS A 153 -22.96 -10.12 -10.68
C LYS A 153 -21.81 -9.39 -11.33
N ALA A 154 -20.61 -9.89 -11.08
CA ALA A 154 -19.41 -9.44 -11.78
C ALA A 154 -19.41 -9.84 -13.26
N VAL A 155 -19.12 -8.89 -14.14
CA VAL A 155 -19.08 -9.09 -15.59
C VAL A 155 -17.81 -8.45 -16.17
N PRO A 156 -16.87 -9.24 -16.70
CA PRO A 156 -16.84 -10.71 -16.69
C PRO A 156 -16.70 -11.29 -15.28
N ALA A 157 -16.90 -12.60 -15.13
CA ALA A 157 -16.63 -13.29 -13.87
C ALA A 157 -15.16 -13.12 -13.45
N ILE A 158 -14.94 -12.86 -12.16
CA ILE A 158 -13.64 -12.59 -11.60
C ILE A 158 -13.05 -13.89 -11.01
N GLY A 159 -11.94 -14.36 -11.59
CA GLY A 159 -11.14 -15.45 -11.05
C GLY A 159 -10.18 -14.96 -9.96
N THR A 160 -9.18 -15.77 -9.65
CA THR A 160 -8.13 -15.39 -8.71
C THR A 160 -7.33 -14.20 -9.24
N ILE A 161 -7.28 -13.12 -8.45
CA ILE A 161 -6.49 -11.94 -8.76
C ILE A 161 -5.09 -12.11 -8.16
N GLU A 162 -4.07 -11.78 -8.95
CA GLU A 162 -2.69 -11.86 -8.47
C GLU A 162 -2.39 -10.69 -7.52
N LEU A 163 -2.16 -11.02 -6.25
CA LEU A 163 -1.67 -10.08 -5.25
C LEU A 163 -0.21 -10.39 -4.93
N ARG A 164 0.57 -9.37 -4.55
CA ARG A 164 1.98 -9.52 -4.19
C ARG A 164 2.25 -8.97 -2.80
N ASP A 165 3.21 -9.59 -2.10
CA ASP A 165 3.71 -9.09 -0.82
C ASP A 165 4.73 -7.94 -1.03
N PHE A 166 5.27 -7.43 0.08
CA PHE A 166 6.31 -6.40 0.06
C PHE A 166 7.63 -6.85 -0.61
N GLY A 167 7.85 -8.14 -0.75
CA GLY A 167 9.00 -8.73 -1.44
C GLY A 167 8.73 -9.02 -2.91
N GLY A 168 7.52 -8.74 -3.41
CA GLY A 168 7.09 -9.02 -4.77
C GLY A 168 6.66 -10.46 -5.02
N ASN A 169 6.58 -11.32 -3.97
CA ASN A 169 6.09 -12.68 -4.11
C ASN A 169 4.57 -12.69 -4.27
N VAL A 170 4.06 -13.62 -5.08
CA VAL A 170 2.61 -13.81 -5.24
C VAL A 170 2.04 -14.38 -3.94
N ILE A 171 1.00 -13.74 -3.42
CA ILE A 171 0.31 -14.07 -2.17
C ILE A 171 -1.17 -14.33 -2.37
N SER A 172 -1.61 -14.43 -3.61
CA SER A 172 -3.01 -14.71 -3.93
C SER A 172 -3.45 -16.05 -3.31
N ILE A 173 -4.70 -16.09 -2.87
CA ILE A 173 -5.29 -17.33 -2.35
C ILE A 173 -5.72 -18.19 -3.53
N ASP A 174 -5.22 -19.42 -3.60
CA ASP A 174 -5.55 -20.35 -4.68
C ASP A 174 -7.06 -20.62 -4.72
N GLY A 175 -7.65 -20.50 -5.90
CA GLY A 175 -9.08 -20.65 -6.12
C GLY A 175 -9.96 -19.53 -5.57
N ALA A 176 -9.39 -18.44 -5.04
CA ALA A 176 -10.17 -17.26 -4.67
C ALA A 176 -10.90 -16.70 -5.88
N ALA A 177 -12.13 -16.26 -5.70
CA ALA A 177 -12.99 -15.81 -6.80
C ALA A 177 -13.95 -14.70 -6.36
N GLY A 178 -14.54 -14.08 -7.37
CA GLY A 178 -15.56 -13.04 -7.19
C GLY A 178 -15.01 -11.70 -6.74
N PRO A 179 -15.86 -10.70 -6.60
CA PRO A 179 -15.46 -9.33 -6.31
C PRO A 179 -14.84 -9.15 -4.92
N MET A 180 -15.10 -10.05 -3.98
CA MET A 180 -14.50 -10.04 -2.63
C MET A 180 -13.30 -11.00 -2.49
N GLN A 181 -12.91 -11.72 -3.56
CA GLN A 181 -11.80 -12.68 -3.58
C GLN A 181 -11.86 -13.71 -2.43
N LEU A 182 -13.05 -14.29 -2.22
CA LEU A 182 -13.25 -15.31 -1.21
C LEU A 182 -12.61 -16.64 -1.63
N SER A 183 -11.84 -17.26 -0.72
CA SER A 183 -11.34 -18.62 -0.93
C SER A 183 -12.49 -19.63 -0.97
N PRO A 184 -12.32 -20.79 -1.63
CA PRO A 184 -13.32 -21.85 -1.59
C PRO A 184 -13.74 -22.24 -0.17
N ALA A 185 -12.79 -22.30 0.75
CA ALA A 185 -13.07 -22.66 2.15
C ALA A 185 -13.91 -21.61 2.89
N LEU A 186 -13.67 -20.31 2.63
CA LEU A 186 -14.51 -19.24 3.18
C LEU A 186 -15.90 -19.26 2.56
N TRP A 187 -15.99 -19.46 1.25
CA TRP A 187 -17.27 -19.54 0.55
C TRP A 187 -18.10 -20.73 1.02
N ASP A 188 -17.52 -21.90 1.14
CA ASP A 188 -18.19 -23.11 1.64
C ASP A 188 -18.71 -22.96 3.08
N LYS A 189 -17.99 -22.18 3.90
CA LYS A 189 -18.35 -21.97 5.31
C LYS A 189 -19.36 -20.84 5.52
N TRP A 190 -19.24 -19.75 4.78
CA TRP A 190 -19.95 -18.50 5.05
C TRP A 190 -20.83 -18.03 3.91
N GLY A 191 -20.76 -18.67 2.73
CA GLY A 191 -21.68 -18.34 1.63
C GLY A 191 -23.14 -18.52 2.07
N PRO A 192 -24.05 -17.67 1.58
CA PRO A 192 -25.44 -17.68 2.02
C PRO A 192 -26.07 -19.07 1.87
N ALA A 193 -26.59 -19.62 2.95
CA ALA A 193 -27.34 -20.87 2.95
C ALA A 193 -28.78 -20.54 2.53
N ALA A 194 -29.01 -20.22 1.26
CA ALA A 194 -30.31 -19.78 0.85
C ALA A 194 -30.99 -20.71 -0.14
N ASP A 195 -32.30 -20.64 -0.17
CA ASP A 195 -33.19 -21.23 -1.19
C ASP A 195 -32.89 -20.71 -2.63
N ALA A 196 -32.17 -19.59 -2.73
CA ALA A 196 -31.58 -19.07 -3.96
C ALA A 196 -30.15 -19.58 -4.10
N LYS A 197 -29.74 -20.00 -5.27
CA LYS A 197 -28.38 -20.50 -5.54
C LYS A 197 -27.34 -19.41 -5.27
N PRO A 198 -26.59 -19.45 -4.17
CA PRO A 198 -25.58 -18.45 -3.86
C PRO A 198 -24.48 -18.45 -4.94
N ASP A 199 -23.98 -17.28 -5.29
CA ASP A 199 -23.01 -17.11 -6.36
C ASP A 199 -21.87 -16.20 -5.88
N VAL A 200 -20.67 -16.74 -5.74
CA VAL A 200 -19.47 -15.99 -5.32
C VAL A 200 -19.18 -14.80 -6.25
N GLN A 201 -19.71 -14.81 -7.46
CA GLN A 201 -19.61 -13.70 -8.43
C GLN A 201 -20.67 -12.61 -8.17
N ASN A 202 -21.66 -12.88 -7.33
CA ASN A 202 -22.63 -11.87 -6.94
C ASN A 202 -22.10 -11.10 -5.72
N LEU A 203 -21.97 -9.78 -5.84
CA LEU A 203 -21.40 -8.95 -4.80
C LEU A 203 -22.28 -8.89 -3.53
N ASP A 204 -23.61 -9.02 -3.65
CA ASP A 204 -24.49 -9.06 -2.47
C ASP A 204 -24.19 -10.30 -1.63
N ASP A 205 -24.16 -11.47 -2.28
CA ASP A 205 -23.83 -12.73 -1.63
C ASP A 205 -22.38 -12.72 -1.06
N ALA A 206 -21.44 -12.21 -1.85
CA ALA A 206 -20.02 -12.19 -1.46
C ALA A 206 -19.75 -11.18 -0.32
N ALA A 207 -20.40 -10.02 -0.30
CA ALA A 207 -20.28 -9.03 0.79
C ALA A 207 -20.87 -9.57 2.09
N LEU A 208 -22.04 -10.24 2.01
CA LEU A 208 -22.65 -10.86 3.17
C LEU A 208 -21.79 -12.00 3.73
N ALA A 209 -21.28 -12.89 2.88
CA ALA A 209 -20.38 -13.96 3.27
C ALA A 209 -19.10 -13.42 3.92
N THR A 210 -18.52 -12.35 3.34
CA THR A 210 -17.35 -11.67 3.93
C THR A 210 -17.67 -11.12 5.30
N GLY A 211 -18.79 -10.44 5.46
CA GLY A 211 -19.21 -9.90 6.76
C GLY A 211 -19.44 -10.97 7.81
N GLU A 212 -20.06 -12.09 7.47
CA GLU A 212 -20.21 -13.26 8.38
C GLU A 212 -18.85 -13.82 8.80
N ALA A 213 -17.89 -13.91 7.87
CA ALA A 213 -16.53 -14.34 8.18
C ALA A 213 -15.80 -13.37 9.12
N LEU A 214 -15.98 -12.06 8.93
CA LEU A 214 -15.41 -11.03 9.78
C LEU A 214 -15.98 -11.08 11.21
N CYS A 215 -17.31 -11.27 11.33
CA CYS A 215 -18.02 -11.38 12.60
C CYS A 215 -17.92 -12.76 13.26
N ALA A 216 -17.15 -13.67 12.71
CA ALA A 216 -17.00 -15.01 13.27
C ALA A 216 -16.41 -14.98 14.69
N ASP A 217 -16.70 -16.03 15.46
CA ASP A 217 -16.14 -16.26 16.80
C ASP A 217 -16.45 -15.13 17.81
N GLY A 218 -17.52 -14.34 17.58
CA GLY A 218 -17.97 -13.28 18.45
C GLY A 218 -17.04 -12.05 18.47
N ARG A 219 -16.35 -11.77 17.36
CA ARG A 219 -15.46 -10.61 17.26
C ARG A 219 -16.21 -9.30 17.33
N ASP A 220 -15.63 -8.34 18.03
CA ASP A 220 -15.99 -6.93 18.02
C ASP A 220 -15.04 -6.15 17.12
N LEU A 221 -15.52 -5.70 15.96
CA LEU A 221 -14.70 -4.98 14.98
C LEU A 221 -14.47 -3.51 15.34
N ALA A 222 -15.02 -3.02 16.45
CA ALA A 222 -14.64 -1.75 17.05
C ALA A 222 -13.28 -1.85 17.75
N ASP A 223 -12.85 -3.05 18.12
CA ASP A 223 -11.53 -3.31 18.67
C ASP A 223 -10.50 -3.55 17.56
N GLY A 224 -9.40 -2.80 17.57
CA GLY A 224 -8.41 -2.81 16.51
C GLY A 224 -7.68 -4.15 16.33
N GLU A 225 -7.41 -4.86 17.43
CA GLU A 225 -6.73 -6.17 17.35
C GLU A 225 -7.69 -7.22 16.78
N GLN A 226 -8.95 -7.19 17.17
CA GLN A 226 -9.97 -8.09 16.64
C GLN A 226 -10.31 -7.76 15.18
N TRP A 227 -10.32 -6.48 14.81
CA TRP A 227 -10.47 -6.07 13.41
C TRP A 227 -9.35 -6.63 12.53
N LEU A 228 -8.09 -6.47 12.96
CA LEU A 228 -6.94 -7.05 12.25
C LEU A 228 -7.05 -8.56 12.12
N ALA A 229 -7.39 -9.25 13.21
CA ALA A 229 -7.58 -10.70 13.19
C ALA A 229 -8.72 -11.12 12.26
N ALA A 230 -9.80 -10.34 12.17
CA ALA A 230 -10.93 -10.58 11.28
C ALA A 230 -10.53 -10.43 9.81
N VAL A 231 -9.84 -9.34 9.43
CA VAL A 231 -9.40 -9.12 8.06
C VAL A 231 -8.34 -10.14 7.66
N SER A 232 -7.42 -10.52 8.57
CA SER A 232 -6.46 -11.60 8.35
C SER A 232 -7.13 -12.96 8.12
N ALA A 233 -8.28 -13.20 8.72
CA ALA A 233 -9.03 -14.44 8.48
C ALA A 233 -9.63 -14.51 7.06
N VAL A 234 -9.83 -13.35 6.41
CA VAL A 234 -10.23 -13.27 5.00
C VAL A 234 -9.02 -13.40 4.09
N HIS A 235 -7.94 -12.66 4.38
CA HIS A 235 -6.69 -12.70 3.62
C HIS A 235 -5.50 -12.34 4.51
N ASP A 236 -4.69 -13.35 4.86
CA ASP A 236 -3.53 -13.20 5.74
C ASP A 236 -2.29 -12.73 4.96
N ALA A 237 -2.30 -11.49 4.50
CA ALA A 237 -1.17 -10.87 3.84
C ALA A 237 -0.98 -9.43 4.31
N PRO A 238 0.21 -9.04 4.82
CA PRO A 238 0.46 -7.70 5.34
C PRO A 238 0.11 -6.58 4.36
N LEU A 239 0.43 -6.76 3.07
CA LEU A 239 0.11 -5.78 2.04
C LEU A 239 -1.41 -5.57 1.90
N PHE A 240 -2.17 -6.67 1.88
CA PHE A 240 -3.63 -6.61 1.81
C PHE A 240 -4.20 -5.89 3.04
N LEU A 241 -3.75 -6.27 4.24
CA LEU A 241 -4.17 -5.65 5.50
C LEU A 241 -3.93 -4.15 5.52
N HIS A 242 -2.72 -3.69 5.16
CA HIS A 242 -2.41 -2.26 5.12
C HIS A 242 -3.25 -1.49 4.10
N ARG A 243 -3.52 -2.07 2.93
CA ARG A 243 -4.36 -1.44 1.92
C ARG A 243 -5.83 -1.37 2.35
N VAL A 244 -6.36 -2.44 2.93
CA VAL A 244 -7.73 -2.44 3.49
C VAL A 244 -7.85 -1.42 4.61
N LEU A 245 -6.88 -1.37 5.55
CA LEU A 245 -6.87 -0.42 6.65
C LEU A 245 -6.85 1.03 6.15
N ALA A 246 -5.93 1.36 5.23
CA ALA A 246 -5.83 2.70 4.67
C ALA A 246 -7.12 3.11 3.96
N THR A 247 -7.67 2.22 3.13
CA THR A 247 -8.91 2.48 2.39
C THR A 247 -10.08 2.67 3.34
N ALA A 248 -10.24 1.81 4.34
CA ALA A 248 -11.32 1.91 5.32
C ALA A 248 -11.25 3.21 6.12
N ASN A 249 -10.05 3.67 6.52
CA ASN A 249 -9.88 4.95 7.20
C ASN A 249 -10.29 6.14 6.33
N VAL A 250 -9.87 6.14 5.07
CA VAL A 250 -10.26 7.20 4.11
C VAL A 250 -11.78 7.19 3.89
N TYR A 251 -12.35 6.02 3.66
CA TYR A 251 -13.79 5.87 3.42
C TYR A 251 -14.61 6.30 4.64
N GLY A 252 -14.17 5.93 5.84
CA GLY A 252 -14.81 6.38 7.08
C GLY A 252 -14.74 7.89 7.26
N THR A 253 -13.56 8.48 7.04
CA THR A 253 -13.36 9.93 7.17
C THR A 253 -14.24 10.71 6.19
N VAL A 254 -14.34 10.25 4.94
CA VAL A 254 -15.18 10.88 3.92
C VAL A 254 -16.66 10.60 4.16
N GLY A 255 -17.02 9.36 4.50
CA GLY A 255 -18.42 8.97 4.75
C GLY A 255 -19.08 9.64 5.96
N MET A 256 -18.27 10.17 6.90
CA MET A 256 -18.74 10.99 8.01
C MET A 256 -18.91 12.47 7.66
N SER A 257 -18.40 12.90 6.51
CA SER A 257 -18.44 14.31 6.12
C SER A 257 -19.82 14.66 5.56
N GLU A 258 -20.31 15.84 5.90
CA GLU A 258 -21.51 16.42 5.27
C GLU A 258 -21.21 17.10 3.93
N GLN A 259 -19.93 17.18 3.55
CA GLN A 259 -19.47 17.85 2.34
C GLN A 259 -18.47 16.97 1.59
N PRO A 260 -18.37 17.12 0.26
CA PRO A 260 -17.37 16.40 -0.51
C PRO A 260 -15.96 16.70 -0.01
N PRO A 261 -15.07 15.70 -0.02
CA PRO A 261 -13.68 15.89 0.39
C PRO A 261 -12.94 16.85 -0.54
N ASP A 262 -11.86 17.43 -0.05
CA ASP A 262 -10.92 18.14 -0.93
C ASP A 262 -10.40 17.18 -1.99
N LYS A 263 -10.56 17.54 -3.26
CA LYS A 263 -10.22 16.66 -4.39
C LYS A 263 -8.71 16.41 -4.48
N ALA A 264 -7.88 17.40 -4.17
CA ALA A 264 -6.44 17.23 -4.23
C ALA A 264 -5.96 16.31 -3.11
N ALA A 265 -6.50 16.48 -1.90
CA ALA A 265 -6.23 15.60 -0.76
C ALA A 265 -6.64 14.14 -1.07
N LEU A 266 -7.85 13.93 -1.56
CA LEU A 266 -8.33 12.57 -1.88
C LEU A 266 -7.49 11.93 -2.99
N THR A 267 -7.13 12.68 -4.04
CA THR A 267 -6.26 12.19 -5.11
C THR A 267 -4.88 11.79 -4.58
N ALA A 268 -4.26 12.63 -3.74
CA ALA A 268 -2.96 12.35 -3.15
C ALA A 268 -2.99 11.12 -2.24
N VAL A 269 -4.01 10.99 -1.40
CA VAL A 269 -4.18 9.84 -0.51
C VAL A 269 -4.44 8.55 -1.29
N THR A 270 -5.30 8.59 -2.31
CA THR A 270 -5.56 7.43 -3.19
C THR A 270 -4.27 6.95 -3.84
N PHE A 271 -3.47 7.85 -4.38
CA PHE A 271 -2.15 7.52 -4.92
C PHE A 271 -1.26 6.86 -3.86
N ALA A 272 -1.18 7.42 -2.65
CA ALA A 272 -0.36 6.85 -1.59
C ALA A 272 -0.79 5.44 -1.18
N ILE A 273 -2.10 5.16 -1.14
CA ILE A 273 -2.64 3.80 -0.91
C ILE A 273 -2.16 2.81 -1.97
N GLU A 274 -2.17 3.20 -3.24
CA GLU A 274 -1.69 2.35 -4.34
C GLU A 274 -0.19 2.03 -4.21
N LYS A 275 0.59 2.91 -3.60
CA LYS A 275 2.03 2.73 -3.38
C LYS A 275 2.38 1.94 -2.11
N ILE A 276 1.42 1.62 -1.25
CA ILE A 276 1.64 0.74 -0.10
C ILE A 276 2.26 -0.57 -0.59
N GLY A 277 3.40 -0.93 0.01
CA GLY A 277 4.17 -2.12 -0.35
C GLY A 277 5.43 -1.85 -1.15
N LEU A 278 5.57 -0.69 -1.79
CA LEU A 278 6.83 -0.33 -2.43
C LEU A 278 7.92 -0.08 -1.38
N PRO A 279 9.16 -0.52 -1.63
CA PRO A 279 10.24 -0.40 -0.65
C PRO A 279 10.61 1.06 -0.37
N TYR A 280 11.10 1.32 0.84
CA TYR A 280 11.79 2.57 1.10
C TYR A 280 13.08 2.64 0.30
N GLU A 281 13.29 3.76 -0.38
CA GLU A 281 14.52 4.07 -1.10
C GLU A 281 14.96 5.49 -0.78
N TRP A 282 16.19 5.66 -0.29
CA TRP A 282 16.72 6.98 0.02
C TRP A 282 16.85 7.84 -1.26
N GLY A 283 16.14 8.96 -1.28
CA GLY A 283 16.07 9.83 -2.45
C GLY A 283 15.09 9.34 -3.52
N GLY A 284 14.41 8.21 -3.29
CA GLY A 284 13.47 7.59 -4.22
C GLY A 284 12.24 8.44 -4.50
N ASN A 285 11.79 8.42 -5.76
CA ASN A 285 10.64 9.15 -6.27
C ASN A 285 9.61 8.23 -6.91
N GLY A 286 9.79 6.92 -6.74
CA GLY A 286 8.92 5.88 -7.26
C GLY A 286 9.29 5.34 -8.63
N ASN A 287 8.68 4.20 -8.95
CA ASN A 287 8.96 3.46 -10.16
C ASN A 287 8.64 4.22 -11.46
N GLU A 288 7.71 5.15 -11.44
CA GLU A 288 7.41 6.04 -12.56
C GLU A 288 8.57 6.99 -12.91
N LYS A 289 9.50 7.19 -11.97
CA LYS A 289 10.75 7.95 -12.17
C LYS A 289 11.97 7.07 -12.36
N GLY A 290 11.78 5.73 -12.38
CA GLY A 290 12.85 4.76 -12.53
C GLY A 290 13.50 4.30 -11.23
N ASP A 291 12.98 4.74 -10.09
CA ASP A 291 13.40 4.31 -8.75
C ASP A 291 12.62 3.05 -8.34
N ILE A 292 13.16 2.21 -7.46
CA ILE A 292 12.48 1.01 -6.99
C ILE A 292 11.40 1.31 -5.94
N GLY A 293 11.48 2.48 -5.27
CA GLY A 293 10.58 2.87 -4.20
C GLY A 293 10.61 4.36 -3.92
N PHE A 294 10.23 4.73 -2.71
CA PHE A 294 10.11 6.12 -2.25
C PHE A 294 10.91 6.39 -0.99
N ASP A 295 11.41 7.62 -0.83
CA ASP A 295 11.62 8.17 0.51
C ASP A 295 10.34 8.90 0.97
N CYS A 296 10.31 9.34 2.23
CA CYS A 296 9.15 9.98 2.85
C CYS A 296 8.63 11.17 2.04
N SER A 297 9.49 12.09 1.66
CA SER A 297 9.14 13.30 0.91
C SER A 297 8.98 13.06 -0.60
N GLY A 298 9.60 12.02 -1.15
CA GLY A 298 9.37 11.55 -2.52
C GLY A 298 7.95 11.02 -2.70
N LEU A 299 7.44 10.25 -1.73
CA LEU A 299 6.06 9.77 -1.72
C LEU A 299 5.08 10.94 -1.71
N THR A 300 5.23 11.89 -0.79
CA THR A 300 4.32 13.05 -0.69
C THR A 300 4.40 13.94 -1.93
N THR A 301 5.60 14.15 -2.48
CA THR A 301 5.80 14.91 -3.73
C THR A 301 5.08 14.24 -4.90
N ALA A 302 5.23 12.92 -5.05
CA ALA A 302 4.58 12.17 -6.13
C ALA A 302 3.06 12.17 -5.95
N ALA A 303 2.56 11.96 -4.73
CA ALA A 303 1.14 11.95 -4.43
C ALA A 303 0.45 13.28 -4.78
N TYR A 304 1.03 14.39 -4.36
CA TYR A 304 0.46 15.71 -4.67
C TYR A 304 0.67 16.14 -6.12
N ALA A 305 1.69 15.63 -6.80
CA ALA A 305 1.84 15.83 -8.25
C ALA A 305 0.68 15.21 -9.05
N GLN A 306 0.11 14.08 -8.61
CA GLN A 306 -1.11 13.51 -9.20
C GLN A 306 -2.32 14.43 -9.03
N ALA A 307 -2.35 15.18 -7.95
CA ALA A 307 -3.38 16.20 -7.69
C ALA A 307 -3.12 17.56 -8.39
N GLY A 308 -2.05 17.67 -9.18
CA GLY A 308 -1.66 18.89 -9.87
C GLY A 308 -0.95 19.92 -8.98
N LEU A 309 -0.55 19.55 -7.76
CA LEU A 309 0.18 20.41 -6.84
C LEU A 309 1.67 20.05 -6.82
N THR A 310 2.52 21.08 -6.77
CA THR A 310 3.97 20.90 -6.70
C THR A 310 4.47 21.12 -5.28
N LEU A 311 4.98 20.07 -4.65
CA LEU A 311 5.67 20.15 -3.36
C LEU A 311 7.19 20.24 -3.54
N GLN A 312 7.84 20.82 -2.55
CA GLN A 312 9.30 20.82 -2.46
C GLN A 312 9.81 19.37 -2.25
N ARG A 313 11.03 19.06 -2.73
CA ARG A 313 11.53 17.69 -2.73
C ARG A 313 11.82 17.12 -1.35
N THR A 314 12.20 17.91 -0.37
CA THR A 314 12.58 17.41 0.96
C THR A 314 11.55 17.76 2.02
N ALA A 315 11.42 16.92 3.06
CA ALA A 315 10.49 17.12 4.16
C ALA A 315 10.65 18.51 4.83
N HIS A 316 11.89 18.97 5.01
CA HIS A 316 12.16 20.28 5.59
C HIS A 316 11.65 21.44 4.71
N TRP A 317 11.87 21.35 3.40
CA TRP A 317 11.37 22.37 2.47
C TRP A 317 9.86 22.27 2.27
N GLN A 318 9.26 21.09 2.37
CA GLN A 318 7.79 20.96 2.41
C GLN A 318 7.23 21.68 3.63
N TYR A 319 7.78 21.41 4.83
CA TYR A 319 7.36 22.05 6.07
C TYR A 319 7.40 23.60 6.00
N THR A 320 8.44 24.15 5.39
CA THR A 320 8.63 25.60 5.31
C THR A 320 7.85 26.27 4.18
N SER A 321 7.28 25.51 3.24
CA SER A 321 6.59 26.03 2.06
C SER A 321 5.08 25.80 2.03
N VAL A 322 4.56 24.82 2.78
CA VAL A 322 3.11 24.59 2.87
C VAL A 322 2.50 25.41 4.03
N PRO A 323 1.25 25.84 3.91
CA PRO A 323 0.53 26.45 5.04
C PRO A 323 0.45 25.45 6.20
N LEU A 324 0.96 25.86 7.37
CA LEU A 324 0.87 25.00 8.57
C LEU A 324 -0.54 25.04 9.15
N VAL A 325 -0.98 23.88 9.62
CA VAL A 325 -2.23 23.72 10.37
C VAL A 325 -2.02 24.31 11.78
N PRO A 326 -2.93 25.14 12.28
CA PRO A 326 -2.86 25.64 13.65
C PRO A 326 -2.72 24.51 14.68
N ALA A 327 -1.94 24.74 15.73
CA ALA A 327 -1.64 23.69 16.72
C ALA A 327 -2.84 23.19 17.53
N ASP A 328 -3.93 23.92 17.52
CA ASP A 328 -5.22 23.62 18.15
C ASP A 328 -6.24 23.00 17.18
N GLU A 329 -5.88 22.81 15.91
CA GLU A 329 -6.69 22.09 14.94
C GLU A 329 -6.15 20.67 14.73
N GLU A 330 -7.07 19.69 14.61
CA GLU A 330 -6.72 18.34 14.22
C GLU A 330 -6.39 18.28 12.72
N PRO A 331 -5.45 17.40 12.33
CA PRO A 331 -5.16 17.16 10.92
C PRO A 331 -6.40 16.66 10.17
N ARG A 332 -6.54 17.06 8.92
CA ARG A 332 -7.59 16.60 8.01
C ARG A 332 -6.99 15.66 6.95
N LEU A 333 -7.86 14.88 6.30
CA LEU A 333 -7.47 14.00 5.20
C LEU A 333 -6.55 14.72 4.20
N GLY A 334 -5.40 14.12 3.94
CA GLY A 334 -4.39 14.67 3.04
C GLY A 334 -3.37 15.61 3.69
N ASP A 335 -3.59 16.11 4.91
CA ASP A 335 -2.59 16.96 5.56
C ASP A 335 -1.25 16.21 5.67
N LEU A 336 -0.15 16.93 5.47
CA LEU A 336 1.20 16.42 5.66
C LEU A 336 1.54 16.44 7.15
N ILE A 337 2.03 15.34 7.67
CA ILE A 337 2.45 15.19 9.06
C ILE A 337 3.97 15.24 9.12
N PHE A 338 4.51 16.17 9.90
CA PHE A 338 5.94 16.43 9.96
C PHE A 338 6.57 16.03 11.28
N TYR A 339 7.82 15.54 11.21
CA TYR A 339 8.62 15.16 12.38
C TYR A 339 10.03 15.73 12.29
N GLY A 340 10.52 16.18 13.42
CA GLY A 340 11.83 16.79 13.57
C GLY A 340 11.80 18.05 14.42
N ASP A 341 12.87 18.81 14.38
CA ASP A 341 12.93 20.11 15.04
C ASP A 341 12.71 21.23 14.01
N PRO A 342 11.60 22.00 14.14
CA PRO A 342 11.30 23.11 13.25
C PRO A 342 12.42 24.15 13.13
N ALA A 343 13.20 24.35 14.20
CA ALA A 343 14.27 25.33 14.22
C ALA A 343 15.55 24.87 13.47
N THR A 344 15.71 23.56 13.30
CA THR A 344 16.92 23.00 12.68
C THR A 344 16.66 22.12 11.48
N LYS A 345 15.87 21.05 11.63
CA LYS A 345 15.62 20.08 10.55
C LYS A 345 14.35 19.27 10.79
N ILE A 346 13.43 19.36 9.86
CA ILE A 346 12.38 18.35 9.67
C ILE A 346 12.98 17.20 8.87
N HIS A 347 12.93 16.00 9.43
CA HIS A 347 13.58 14.83 8.85
C HIS A 347 12.63 13.79 8.29
N HIS A 348 11.33 13.87 8.61
CA HIS A 348 10.34 12.92 8.13
C HIS A 348 9.00 13.59 7.85
N VAL A 349 8.21 12.98 6.93
CA VAL A 349 6.87 13.42 6.55
C VAL A 349 6.03 12.22 6.12
N GLY A 350 4.74 12.25 6.47
CA GLY A 350 3.69 11.31 6.00
C GLY A 350 2.46 12.06 5.53
N ILE A 351 1.46 11.35 5.03
CA ILE A 351 0.16 11.87 4.60
C ILE A 351 -0.92 11.34 5.56
N TYR A 352 -1.66 12.23 6.20
CA TYR A 352 -2.74 11.87 7.11
C TYR A 352 -3.94 11.27 6.36
N ILE A 353 -4.45 10.15 6.85
CA ILE A 353 -5.55 9.39 6.21
C ILE A 353 -6.82 9.30 7.09
N GLY A 354 -6.88 10.07 8.17
CA GLY A 354 -7.94 9.96 9.16
C GLY A 354 -7.62 8.95 10.27
N ASN A 355 -8.49 8.88 11.27
CA ASN A 355 -8.43 7.90 12.36
C ASN A 355 -7.06 7.80 13.04
N GLN A 356 -6.40 8.93 13.30
CA GLN A 356 -5.08 9.02 13.94
C GLN A 356 -3.96 8.30 13.16
N GLN A 357 -4.14 8.06 11.85
CA GLN A 357 -3.19 7.31 11.03
C GLN A 357 -2.70 8.10 9.82
N MET A 358 -1.52 7.72 9.33
CA MET A 358 -0.89 8.27 8.14
C MET A 358 -0.31 7.16 7.26
N ILE A 359 -0.06 7.48 6.00
CA ILE A 359 0.77 6.68 5.09
C ILE A 359 2.11 7.38 4.95
N ASP A 360 3.20 6.62 5.10
CA ASP A 360 4.55 7.12 4.91
C ASP A 360 5.49 6.06 4.29
N ALA A 361 6.67 6.51 3.85
CA ALA A 361 7.82 5.67 3.54
C ALA A 361 8.83 5.86 4.68
N PRO A 362 8.89 4.93 5.66
CA PRO A 362 9.47 5.25 6.97
C PRO A 362 10.99 5.24 6.99
N THR A 363 11.64 4.15 6.59
CA THR A 363 13.09 3.99 6.63
C THR A 363 13.56 2.75 5.87
N PHE A 364 14.88 2.59 5.73
CA PHE A 364 15.50 1.40 5.14
C PHE A 364 14.98 0.08 5.73
N GLY A 365 14.78 -0.91 4.88
CA GLY A 365 14.26 -2.23 5.24
C GLY A 365 12.76 -2.28 5.49
N GLN A 366 12.06 -1.18 5.31
CA GLN A 366 10.60 -1.11 5.38
C GLN A 366 10.02 -0.69 4.03
N ALA A 367 8.70 -0.80 3.92
CA ALA A 367 7.96 -0.37 2.75
C ALA A 367 7.02 0.79 3.08
N VAL A 368 6.46 1.42 2.07
CA VAL A 368 5.33 2.34 2.22
C VAL A 368 4.21 1.60 2.94
N GLN A 369 3.71 2.16 4.03
CA GLN A 369 2.74 1.49 4.91
C GLN A 369 1.92 2.48 5.75
N VAL A 370 0.95 1.96 6.51
CA VAL A 370 0.15 2.74 7.45
C VAL A 370 0.82 2.73 8.82
N HIS A 371 0.88 3.90 9.46
CA HIS A 371 1.32 4.09 10.84
C HIS A 371 0.38 5.02 11.60
N ASP A 372 0.36 4.87 12.93
CA ASP A 372 -0.19 5.92 13.79
C ASP A 372 0.65 7.19 13.65
N TYR A 373 0.00 8.33 13.46
CA TYR A 373 0.74 9.58 13.27
C TYR A 373 1.31 10.14 14.58
N ARG A 374 0.86 9.65 15.74
CA ARG A 374 1.38 10.03 17.05
C ARG A 374 1.81 8.81 17.85
N LYS A 375 2.99 8.93 18.45
CA LYS A 375 3.53 7.93 19.38
C LYS A 375 4.19 8.62 20.57
N PRO A 376 4.21 8.01 21.77
CA PRO A 376 4.96 8.56 22.90
C PRO A 376 6.42 8.80 22.55
N GLY A 377 6.90 10.03 22.71
CA GLY A 377 8.28 10.40 22.42
C GLY A 377 8.59 10.62 20.93
N ASP A 378 7.59 10.72 20.07
CA ASP A 378 7.77 11.17 18.71
C ASP A 378 8.31 12.61 18.68
N SER A 379 8.91 12.99 17.59
CA SER A 379 9.35 14.37 17.33
C SER A 379 8.36 15.13 16.46
N TYR A 380 7.07 14.97 16.73
CA TYR A 380 6.03 15.63 15.95
C TYR A 380 6.22 17.16 15.92
N ALA A 381 6.30 17.70 14.73
CA ALA A 381 6.58 19.12 14.47
C ALA A 381 5.35 19.90 14.01
N GLY A 382 4.23 19.24 13.78
CA GLY A 382 3.01 19.84 13.28
C GLY A 382 2.52 19.22 11.98
N ALA A 383 1.38 19.72 11.51
CA ALA A 383 0.81 19.36 10.22
C ALA A 383 0.83 20.55 9.25
N GLY A 384 0.79 20.25 7.95
CA GLY A 384 0.69 21.27 6.90
C GLY A 384 -0.32 20.87 5.84
N ARG A 385 -1.07 21.85 5.32
CA ARG A 385 -2.16 21.61 4.37
C ARG A 385 -1.76 22.12 2.99
N PRO A 386 -1.34 21.24 2.04
CA PRO A 386 -1.10 21.65 0.68
C PRO A 386 -2.38 22.22 0.05
N SER A 387 -2.24 23.35 -0.61
CA SER A 387 -3.33 24.02 -1.33
C SER A 387 -2.81 24.59 -2.66
N ALA A 388 -3.72 24.80 -3.63
CA ALA A 388 -3.42 25.39 -4.93
C ALA A 388 -2.99 26.86 -4.81
#